data_6582ec58971ba741f54a165179cde6d7
#
_entry.id   6582ec58971ba741f54a165179cde6d7
#
_cell.length_a   1.000
_cell.length_b   1.000
_cell.length_c   1.000
_cell.angle_alpha   90.00
_cell.angle_beta   90.00
_cell.angle_gamma   90.00
#
_symmetry.space_group_name_H-M   'P 1'
#
loop_
_entity.id
_entity.type
_entity.pdbx_description
1 polymer ?
#
loop_
_entity_poly.entity_id
_entity_poly.type
_entity_poly.pdbx_seq_one_letter_code
_entity_poly.pdbx_strand_id
1 'polypeptide(L)'
;MKILAVIPARAGSKGIPNKNIRIVGGHPLIYYAIRNAIQSEMITDVIVSTDSSEIQIIAKQMGVKCHWRDKSLCGDEITLDAVIYDAIPKNIHWNYVVTMQPTSPTLSVETLDKGIRYTIEGDYDTVISAINAPHLTWGVKEGRFVPNYSKRLNRQYLPPCYRETGAFFVSKTSKLMRSTTTSACISAIFLAKSGSLPLSR
;
A
#
# COMPACT_ATOMS: atom_id res chain seq x y z
N MET A 1 15.40 -0.33 -16.45
CA MET A 1 14.36 0.44 -15.73
C MET A 1 14.57 0.22 -14.24
N LYS A 2 14.53 1.29 -13.41
CA LYS A 2 14.73 1.18 -11.95
C LYS A 2 13.40 1.38 -11.21
N ILE A 3 13.03 0.42 -10.38
CA ILE A 3 11.78 0.40 -9.61
C ILE A 3 12.14 0.24 -8.14
N LEU A 4 11.75 1.22 -7.33
CA LEU A 4 11.98 1.24 -5.89
C LEU A 4 10.73 0.78 -5.14
N ALA A 5 10.84 -0.22 -4.28
CA ALA A 5 9.80 -0.48 -3.28
C ALA A 5 10.07 0.33 -2.00
N VAL A 6 9.07 1.05 -1.54
CA VAL A 6 9.08 1.73 -0.24
C VAL A 6 8.02 1.11 0.66
N ILE A 7 8.45 0.64 1.83
CA ILE A 7 7.58 -0.01 2.83
C ILE A 7 7.50 0.90 4.06
N PRO A 8 6.44 1.71 4.19
CA PRO A 8 6.25 2.59 5.34
C PRO A 8 5.76 1.80 6.55
N ALA A 9 6.52 1.82 7.64
CA ALA A 9 6.21 1.07 8.85
C ALA A 9 6.61 1.86 10.11
N ARG A 10 5.71 2.69 10.64
CA ARG A 10 5.96 3.44 11.88
C ARG A 10 5.81 2.58 13.15
N ALA A 11 6.44 2.98 14.24
CA ALA A 11 6.32 2.34 15.56
C ALA A 11 4.89 2.44 16.11
N GLY A 12 4.35 3.64 16.14
CA GLY A 12 3.05 3.95 16.75
C GLY A 12 1.87 3.57 15.84
N SER A 13 1.16 2.51 16.14
CA SER A 13 -0.11 2.16 15.49
C SER A 13 -1.25 2.29 16.50
N LYS A 14 -2.22 3.22 16.28
CA LYS A 14 -3.33 3.47 17.21
C LYS A 14 -4.30 2.29 17.33
N GLY A 15 -4.70 1.69 16.21
CA GLY A 15 -5.70 0.62 16.22
C GLY A 15 -5.18 -0.69 16.80
N ILE A 16 -3.94 -1.05 16.52
CA ILE A 16 -3.28 -2.26 17.03
C ILE A 16 -1.86 -1.86 17.47
N PRO A 17 -1.57 -1.85 18.77
CA PRO A 17 -0.23 -1.52 19.26
C PRO A 17 0.85 -2.41 18.64
N ASN A 18 1.94 -1.80 18.18
CA ASN A 18 3.08 -2.48 17.55
C ASN A 18 2.69 -3.37 16.36
N LYS A 19 1.66 -2.98 15.60
CA LYS A 19 1.08 -3.78 14.51
C LYS A 19 2.13 -4.38 13.58
N ASN A 20 3.12 -3.60 13.16
CA ASN A 20 4.07 -4.02 12.12
C ASN A 20 5.05 -5.11 12.58
N ILE A 21 5.25 -5.26 13.87
CA ILE A 21 6.11 -6.31 14.47
C ILE A 21 5.31 -7.44 15.11
N ARG A 22 3.98 -7.39 15.12
CA ARG A 22 3.15 -8.52 15.60
C ARG A 22 3.38 -9.75 14.76
N ILE A 23 3.45 -10.88 15.44
CA ILE A 23 3.64 -12.17 14.80
C ILE A 23 2.33 -12.63 14.14
N VAL A 24 2.41 -12.92 12.86
CA VAL A 24 1.35 -13.49 12.03
C VAL A 24 1.95 -14.67 11.27
N GLY A 25 1.40 -15.87 11.42
CA GLY A 25 1.92 -17.05 10.74
C GLY A 25 3.42 -17.33 10.98
N GLY A 26 3.92 -17.03 12.20
CA GLY A 26 5.31 -17.28 12.61
C GLY A 26 6.30 -16.16 12.29
N HIS A 27 5.90 -15.08 11.62
CA HIS A 27 6.77 -13.96 11.28
C HIS A 27 6.16 -12.60 11.67
N PRO A 28 6.97 -11.55 11.92
CA PRO A 28 6.48 -10.20 12.08
C PRO A 28 5.68 -9.74 10.86
N LEU A 29 4.61 -8.97 11.05
CA LEU A 29 3.73 -8.54 9.94
C LEU A 29 4.50 -7.89 8.78
N ILE A 30 5.49 -7.04 9.09
CA ILE A 30 6.31 -6.37 8.07
C ILE A 30 7.14 -7.34 7.21
N TYR A 31 7.48 -8.51 7.74
CA TYR A 31 8.25 -9.54 7.03
C TYR A 31 7.63 -9.88 5.67
N TYR A 32 6.30 -10.01 5.61
CA TYR A 32 5.60 -10.41 4.38
C TYR A 32 5.76 -9.37 3.26
N ALA A 33 5.67 -8.09 3.60
CA ALA A 33 5.87 -7.02 2.62
C ALA A 33 7.33 -6.98 2.13
N ILE A 34 8.30 -7.10 3.04
CA ILE A 34 9.73 -7.12 2.68
C ILE A 34 10.03 -8.34 1.82
N ARG A 35 9.60 -9.54 2.22
CA ARG A 35 9.80 -10.78 1.46
C ARG A 35 9.25 -10.66 0.04
N ASN A 36 8.02 -10.19 -0.11
CA ASN A 36 7.39 -10.06 -1.41
C ASN A 36 8.11 -9.03 -2.29
N ALA A 37 8.60 -7.93 -1.71
CA ALA A 37 9.39 -6.94 -2.43
C ALA A 37 10.73 -7.52 -2.93
N ILE A 38 11.41 -8.31 -2.10
CA ILE A 38 12.68 -8.98 -2.46
C ILE A 38 12.47 -10.04 -3.54
N GLN A 39 11.36 -10.79 -3.47
CA GLN A 39 11.06 -11.88 -4.40
C GLN A 39 10.46 -11.41 -5.74
N SER A 40 10.06 -10.15 -5.84
CA SER A 40 9.55 -9.57 -7.09
C SER A 40 10.65 -9.52 -8.15
N GLU A 41 10.32 -9.97 -9.36
CA GLU A 41 11.20 -9.86 -10.53
C GLU A 41 11.26 -8.43 -11.09
N MET A 42 10.32 -7.57 -10.69
CA MET A 42 10.18 -6.22 -11.20
C MET A 42 10.90 -5.17 -10.33
N ILE A 43 11.00 -5.41 -9.02
CA ILE A 43 11.56 -4.46 -8.06
C ILE A 43 13.09 -4.55 -8.07
N THR A 44 13.77 -3.41 -8.20
CA THR A 44 15.24 -3.35 -8.24
C THR A 44 15.88 -3.03 -6.90
N ASP A 45 15.16 -2.34 -6.01
CA ASP A 45 15.66 -1.99 -4.67
C ASP A 45 14.50 -1.85 -3.68
N VAL A 46 14.77 -2.09 -2.40
CA VAL A 46 13.77 -2.07 -1.33
C VAL A 46 14.24 -1.19 -0.19
N ILE A 47 13.37 -0.30 0.27
CA ILE A 47 13.62 0.55 1.44
C ILE A 47 12.45 0.45 2.42
N VAL A 48 12.77 0.20 3.68
CA VAL A 48 11.81 0.31 4.79
C VAL A 48 11.95 1.71 5.42
N SER A 49 10.86 2.48 5.47
CA SER A 49 10.82 3.77 6.16
C SER A 49 10.20 3.60 7.54
N THR A 50 10.98 3.84 8.60
CA THR A 50 10.53 3.61 9.99
C THR A 50 11.20 4.55 10.99
N ASP A 51 10.54 4.75 12.12
CA ASP A 51 11.00 5.39 13.35
C ASP A 51 11.20 4.37 14.51
N SER A 52 11.12 3.04 14.21
CA SER A 52 11.28 1.96 15.18
C SER A 52 12.62 1.25 14.99
N SER A 53 13.38 1.12 16.08
CA SER A 53 14.62 0.33 16.12
C SER A 53 14.39 -1.16 15.87
N GLU A 54 13.27 -1.70 16.34
CA GLU A 54 12.91 -3.11 16.14
C GLU A 54 12.63 -3.38 14.65
N ILE A 55 11.89 -2.49 13.99
CA ILE A 55 11.61 -2.61 12.55
C ILE A 55 12.90 -2.45 11.75
N GLN A 56 13.79 -1.53 12.16
CA GLN A 56 15.10 -1.37 11.52
C GLN A 56 15.94 -2.65 11.62
N ILE A 57 15.93 -3.31 12.77
CA ILE A 57 16.66 -4.59 12.97
C ILE A 57 16.10 -5.65 12.01
N ILE A 58 14.77 -5.80 11.93
CA ILE A 58 14.12 -6.76 11.03
C ILE A 58 14.52 -6.47 9.57
N ALA A 59 14.44 -5.21 9.14
CA ALA A 59 14.81 -4.81 7.78
C ALA A 59 16.28 -5.17 7.47
N LYS A 60 17.21 -4.87 8.39
CA LYS A 60 18.62 -5.20 8.24
C LYS A 60 18.88 -6.72 8.20
N GLN A 61 18.19 -7.50 9.05
CA GLN A 61 18.30 -8.97 9.03
C GLN A 61 17.80 -9.58 7.72
N MET A 62 16.84 -8.93 7.06
CA MET A 62 16.34 -9.34 5.75
C MET A 62 17.16 -8.75 4.58
N GLY A 63 18.25 -8.02 4.85
CA GLY A 63 19.18 -7.51 3.84
C GLY A 63 18.66 -6.27 3.08
N VAL A 64 17.61 -5.58 3.58
CA VAL A 64 17.05 -4.40 2.92
C VAL A 64 17.50 -3.11 3.58
N LYS A 65 17.54 -2.03 2.80
CA LYS A 65 17.86 -0.69 3.28
C LYS A 65 16.79 -0.17 4.22
N CYS A 66 17.21 0.59 5.22
CA CYS A 66 16.31 1.27 6.13
C CYS A 66 16.52 2.78 6.03
N HIS A 67 15.44 3.50 5.78
CA HIS A 67 15.37 4.95 5.91
C HIS A 67 14.81 5.30 7.29
N TRP A 68 15.62 5.97 8.11
CA TRP A 68 15.17 6.45 9.43
C TRP A 68 14.27 7.66 9.23
N ARG A 69 13.01 7.52 9.60
CA ARG A 69 11.99 8.54 9.42
C ARG A 69 12.11 9.63 10.48
N ASP A 70 12.10 10.87 10.06
CA ASP A 70 12.05 12.01 10.99
C ASP A 70 10.77 12.00 11.83
N LYS A 71 10.86 12.44 13.08
CA LYS A 71 9.73 12.48 14.01
C LYS A 71 8.55 13.31 13.49
N SER A 72 8.84 14.39 12.74
CA SER A 72 7.81 15.23 12.13
C SER A 72 6.94 14.47 11.13
N LEU A 73 7.45 13.36 10.56
CA LEU A 73 6.74 12.51 9.60
C LEU A 73 6.06 11.27 10.24
N CYS A 74 6.04 11.20 11.58
CA CYS A 74 5.47 10.04 12.31
C CYS A 74 4.05 10.32 12.84
N GLY A 75 3.55 11.55 12.72
CA GLY A 75 2.22 11.95 13.19
C GLY A 75 1.08 11.30 12.40
N ASP A 76 -0.12 11.29 13.00
CA ASP A 76 -1.32 10.71 12.37
C ASP A 76 -1.87 11.57 11.22
N GLU A 77 -1.61 12.88 11.25
CA GLU A 77 -2.02 13.85 10.23
C GLU A 77 -1.10 13.82 9.00
N ILE A 78 0.01 13.10 9.08
CA ILE A 78 0.98 13.03 7.98
C ILE A 78 0.48 12.07 6.90
N THR A 79 0.41 12.57 5.68
CA THR A 79 -0.02 11.78 4.53
C THR A 79 1.02 10.71 4.18
N LEU A 80 0.54 9.59 3.64
CA LEU A 80 1.42 8.52 3.16
C LEU A 80 2.42 9.03 2.12
N ASP A 81 1.99 9.94 1.26
CA ASP A 81 2.81 10.51 0.18
C ASP A 81 4.03 11.26 0.70
N ALA A 82 3.86 12.07 1.74
CA ALA A 82 4.98 12.78 2.38
C ALA A 82 6.04 11.80 2.90
N VAL A 83 5.60 10.69 3.52
CA VAL A 83 6.47 9.63 4.04
C VAL A 83 7.20 8.89 2.90
N ILE A 84 6.50 8.59 1.82
CA ILE A 84 7.10 7.91 0.66
C ILE A 84 8.11 8.82 -0.03
N TYR A 85 7.74 10.09 -0.27
CA TYR A 85 8.62 11.07 -0.90
C TYR A 85 9.93 11.28 -0.12
N ASP A 86 9.86 11.34 1.21
CA ASP A 86 11.01 11.49 2.09
C ASP A 86 11.97 10.28 1.98
N ALA A 87 11.41 9.06 1.87
CA ALA A 87 12.19 7.83 1.81
C ALA A 87 12.88 7.58 0.45
N ILE A 88 12.53 8.30 -0.62
CA ILE A 88 13.13 8.11 -1.95
C ILE A 88 14.55 8.69 -1.99
N PRO A 89 15.60 7.88 -2.30
CA PRO A 89 16.95 8.38 -2.49
C PRO A 89 17.03 9.37 -3.65
N LYS A 90 17.45 10.61 -3.39
CA LYS A 90 17.46 11.71 -4.35
C LYS A 90 18.64 11.65 -5.35
N ASN A 91 19.68 10.89 -5.02
CA ASN A 91 20.88 10.70 -5.85
C ASN A 91 20.74 9.60 -6.92
N ILE A 92 19.58 8.94 -6.99
CA ILE A 92 19.30 7.87 -7.94
C ILE A 92 18.05 8.25 -8.73
N HIS A 93 18.11 8.08 -10.05
CA HIS A 93 16.92 8.23 -10.89
C HIS A 93 16.08 6.95 -10.84
N TRP A 94 14.89 7.04 -10.27
CA TRP A 94 13.89 5.98 -10.22
C TRP A 94 12.82 6.24 -11.28
N ASN A 95 12.41 5.21 -12.02
CA ASN A 95 11.32 5.30 -13.00
C ASN A 95 9.97 5.19 -12.28
N TYR A 96 9.84 4.20 -11.38
CA TYR A 96 8.64 3.96 -10.62
C TYR A 96 8.95 3.75 -9.13
N VAL A 97 7.98 4.07 -8.31
CA VAL A 97 7.95 3.75 -6.87
C VAL A 97 6.77 2.87 -6.57
N VAL A 98 7.01 1.76 -5.89
CA VAL A 98 5.98 0.83 -5.39
C VAL A 98 5.86 1.04 -3.89
N THR A 99 4.78 1.65 -3.45
CA THR A 99 4.44 1.76 -2.04
C THR A 99 3.76 0.46 -1.59
N MET A 100 4.32 -0.25 -0.62
CA MET A 100 3.77 -1.50 -0.11
C MET A 100 3.44 -1.38 1.38
N GLN A 101 2.18 -1.56 1.75
CA GLN A 101 1.78 -1.49 3.14
C GLN A 101 1.91 -2.86 3.82
N PRO A 102 2.50 -2.96 5.05
CA PRO A 102 2.63 -4.21 5.79
C PRO A 102 1.30 -4.91 6.10
N THR A 103 0.18 -4.19 6.01
CA THR A 103 -1.16 -4.68 6.37
C THR A 103 -1.76 -5.71 5.42
N SER A 104 -1.05 -6.09 4.37
CA SER A 104 -1.51 -7.07 3.37
C SER A 104 -0.57 -8.30 3.30
N PRO A 105 -0.48 -9.12 4.38
CA PRO A 105 0.44 -10.26 4.45
C PRO A 105 0.10 -11.37 3.44
N THR A 106 -1.11 -11.39 2.91
CA THR A 106 -1.59 -12.38 1.93
C THR A 106 -1.36 -11.96 0.48
N LEU A 107 -0.75 -10.79 0.24
CA LEU A 107 -0.35 -10.37 -1.10
C LEU A 107 0.64 -11.38 -1.67
N SER A 108 0.38 -11.91 -2.87
CA SER A 108 1.34 -12.77 -3.57
C SER A 108 2.29 -11.93 -4.44
N VAL A 109 3.51 -12.43 -4.61
CA VAL A 109 4.52 -11.83 -5.50
C VAL A 109 3.98 -11.73 -6.94
N GLU A 110 3.33 -12.77 -7.42
CA GLU A 110 2.72 -12.79 -8.74
C GLU A 110 1.69 -11.65 -8.94
N THR A 111 0.85 -11.39 -7.92
CA THR A 111 -0.14 -10.31 -7.98
C THR A 111 0.55 -8.94 -8.00
N LEU A 112 1.61 -8.78 -7.20
CA LEU A 112 2.43 -7.57 -7.17
C LEU A 112 3.06 -7.29 -8.54
N ASP A 113 3.74 -8.28 -9.12
CA ASP A 113 4.41 -8.14 -10.41
C ASP A 113 3.44 -7.87 -11.56
N LYS A 114 2.26 -8.50 -11.55
CA LYS A 114 1.19 -8.19 -12.50
C LYS A 114 0.71 -6.74 -12.37
N GLY A 115 0.56 -6.23 -11.15
CA GLY A 115 0.19 -4.84 -10.93
C GLY A 115 1.24 -3.85 -11.43
N ILE A 116 2.51 -4.15 -11.22
CA ILE A 116 3.63 -3.35 -11.73
C ILE A 116 3.65 -3.37 -13.27
N ARG A 117 3.56 -4.54 -13.90
CA ARG A 117 3.49 -4.67 -15.37
C ARG A 117 2.30 -3.89 -15.93
N TYR A 118 1.14 -4.04 -15.36
CA TYR A 118 -0.08 -3.32 -15.76
C TYR A 118 0.12 -1.80 -15.75
N THR A 119 0.83 -1.29 -14.74
CA THR A 119 1.14 0.15 -14.65
C THR A 119 2.05 0.60 -15.79
N ILE A 120 3.09 -0.19 -16.08
CA ILE A 120 4.11 0.14 -17.07
C ILE A 120 3.53 0.03 -18.49
N GLU A 121 2.86 -1.06 -18.81
CA GLU A 121 2.30 -1.35 -20.13
C GLU A 121 1.17 -0.37 -20.50
N GLY A 122 0.36 0.03 -19.50
CA GLY A 122 -0.69 1.02 -19.69
C GLY A 122 -0.21 2.48 -19.64
N ASP A 123 1.08 2.70 -19.42
CA ASP A 123 1.68 4.04 -19.22
C ASP A 123 0.97 4.90 -18.17
N TYR A 124 0.38 4.24 -17.16
CA TYR A 124 -0.38 4.92 -16.11
C TYR A 124 0.52 5.72 -15.17
N ASP A 125 0.02 6.86 -14.69
CA ASP A 125 0.73 7.70 -13.73
C ASP A 125 0.80 7.08 -12.34
N THR A 126 -0.34 6.58 -11.85
CA THR A 126 -0.45 5.83 -10.60
C THR A 126 -1.55 4.77 -10.72
N VAL A 127 -1.23 3.56 -10.30
CA VAL A 127 -2.17 2.45 -10.21
C VAL A 127 -2.29 2.00 -8.76
N ILE A 128 -3.51 1.80 -8.30
CA ILE A 128 -3.82 1.27 -6.97
C ILE A 128 -4.35 -0.15 -7.04
N SER A 129 -4.02 -0.96 -6.05
CA SER A 129 -4.60 -2.28 -5.89
C SER A 129 -6.00 -2.19 -5.27
N ALA A 130 -6.98 -2.82 -5.91
CA ALA A 130 -8.37 -2.84 -5.45
C ALA A 130 -9.01 -4.22 -5.64
N ILE A 131 -10.16 -4.39 -5.02
CA ILE A 131 -11.05 -5.54 -5.23
C ILE A 131 -12.45 -5.06 -5.59
N ASN A 132 -13.17 -5.86 -6.37
CA ASN A 132 -14.60 -5.65 -6.54
C ASN A 132 -15.34 -6.25 -5.34
N ALA A 133 -15.87 -5.38 -4.47
CA ALA A 133 -16.54 -5.74 -3.22
C ALA A 133 -17.91 -5.08 -3.10
N PRO A 134 -18.87 -5.47 -3.95
CA PRO A 134 -20.20 -4.88 -3.90
C PRO A 134 -20.91 -5.22 -2.59
N HIS A 135 -21.37 -4.19 -1.91
CA HIS A 135 -22.13 -4.27 -0.67
C HIS A 135 -23.28 -3.28 -0.64
N LEU A 136 -24.34 -3.62 0.10
CA LEU A 136 -25.38 -2.69 0.47
C LEU A 136 -24.85 -1.80 1.59
N THR A 137 -24.75 -0.50 1.36
CA THR A 137 -24.24 0.47 2.31
C THR A 137 -25.32 1.42 2.79
N TRP A 138 -25.11 1.99 3.97
CA TRP A 138 -25.99 2.97 4.58
C TRP A 138 -25.20 4.24 4.89
N GLY A 139 -25.84 5.37 4.71
CA GLY A 139 -25.32 6.67 5.17
C GLY A 139 -26.08 7.18 6.38
N VAL A 140 -25.60 8.32 6.91
CA VAL A 140 -26.33 9.10 7.92
C VAL A 140 -26.72 10.43 7.29
N LYS A 141 -28.03 10.74 7.30
CA LYS A 141 -28.57 12.02 6.86
C LYS A 141 -29.47 12.56 7.98
N GLU A 142 -29.16 13.74 8.47
CA GLU A 142 -29.92 14.40 9.55
C GLU A 142 -30.10 13.50 10.79
N GLY A 143 -29.05 12.79 11.20
CA GLY A 143 -29.06 11.88 12.35
C GLY A 143 -29.78 10.55 12.12
N ARG A 144 -30.30 10.27 10.92
CA ARG A 144 -31.01 9.03 10.59
C ARG A 144 -30.19 8.16 9.60
N PHE A 145 -30.26 6.85 9.77
CA PHE A 145 -29.68 5.91 8.80
C PHE A 145 -30.55 5.87 7.54
N VAL A 146 -29.94 6.11 6.39
CA VAL A 146 -30.57 6.02 5.06
C VAL A 146 -29.78 5.08 4.16
N PRO A 147 -30.45 4.21 3.37
CA PRO A 147 -29.75 3.33 2.44
C PRO A 147 -29.13 4.13 1.30
N ASN A 148 -27.91 3.75 0.88
CA ASN A 148 -27.25 4.29 -0.30
C ASN A 148 -27.68 3.52 -1.58
N TYR A 149 -28.85 2.91 -1.59
CA TYR A 149 -29.42 2.17 -2.72
C TYR A 149 -30.93 2.42 -2.80
N SER A 150 -31.45 2.42 -4.03
CA SER A 150 -32.89 2.59 -4.29
C SER A 150 -33.67 1.29 -4.20
N LYS A 151 -33.02 0.16 -4.55
CA LYS A 151 -33.63 -1.18 -4.52
C LYS A 151 -32.69 -2.17 -3.87
N ARG A 152 -33.18 -2.98 -2.92
CA ARG A 152 -32.41 -4.04 -2.29
C ARG A 152 -32.28 -5.23 -3.26
N LEU A 153 -31.06 -5.41 -3.79
CA LEU A 153 -30.72 -6.50 -4.69
C LEU A 153 -29.88 -7.56 -3.99
N ASN A 154 -29.91 -8.80 -4.50
CA ASN A 154 -28.98 -9.83 -4.10
C ASN A 154 -27.55 -9.47 -4.56
N ARG A 155 -26.54 -9.93 -3.82
CA ARG A 155 -25.13 -9.54 -4.03
C ARG A 155 -24.66 -9.67 -5.49
N GLN A 156 -25.07 -10.73 -6.19
CA GLN A 156 -24.70 -10.99 -7.59
C GLN A 156 -25.26 -9.98 -8.59
N TYR A 157 -26.28 -9.21 -8.19
CA TYR A 157 -26.93 -8.20 -9.03
C TYR A 157 -26.58 -6.76 -8.61
N LEU A 158 -25.73 -6.63 -7.58
CA LEU A 158 -25.25 -5.28 -7.20
C LEU A 158 -24.27 -4.75 -8.24
N PRO A 159 -24.31 -3.44 -8.52
CA PRO A 159 -23.32 -2.82 -9.39
C PRO A 159 -21.91 -3.02 -8.82
N PRO A 160 -20.87 -3.07 -9.66
CA PRO A 160 -19.50 -3.13 -9.22
C PRO A 160 -19.18 -1.99 -8.23
N CYS A 161 -18.51 -2.33 -7.12
CA CYS A 161 -18.02 -1.37 -6.14
C CYS A 161 -16.56 -1.70 -5.85
N TYR A 162 -15.66 -0.85 -6.31
CA TYR A 162 -14.23 -1.07 -6.15
C TYR A 162 -13.75 -0.47 -4.84
N ARG A 163 -13.11 -1.31 -4.02
CA ARG A 163 -12.51 -0.92 -2.74
C ARG A 163 -11.02 -1.11 -2.80
N GLU A 164 -10.27 -0.08 -2.43
CA GLU A 164 -8.82 -0.15 -2.26
C GLU A 164 -8.44 -1.21 -1.24
N THR A 165 -7.41 -1.99 -1.55
CA THR A 165 -6.89 -3.01 -0.61
C THR A 165 -5.80 -2.43 0.28
N GLY A 166 -5.16 -1.33 -0.13
CA GLY A 166 -3.97 -0.79 0.52
C GLY A 166 -2.74 -1.70 0.39
N ALA A 167 -2.80 -2.77 -0.42
CA ALA A 167 -1.70 -3.70 -0.53
C ALA A 167 -0.48 -3.06 -1.20
N PHE A 168 -0.71 -2.40 -2.33
CA PHE A 168 0.33 -1.63 -3.02
C PHE A 168 -0.25 -0.52 -3.89
N PHE A 169 0.61 0.48 -4.13
CA PHE A 169 0.44 1.55 -5.11
C PHE A 169 1.68 1.56 -5.99
N VAL A 170 1.51 1.69 -7.30
CA VAL A 170 2.63 1.82 -8.25
C VAL A 170 2.52 3.17 -8.91
N SER A 171 3.52 4.03 -8.73
CA SER A 171 3.50 5.41 -9.24
C SER A 171 4.74 5.74 -10.05
N LYS A 172 4.58 6.50 -11.15
CA LYS A 172 5.73 7.15 -11.80
C LYS A 172 6.38 8.10 -10.82
N THR A 173 7.69 8.02 -10.65
CA THR A 173 8.41 8.87 -9.68
C THR A 173 8.22 10.36 -9.98
N SER A 174 8.16 10.73 -11.26
CA SER A 174 7.92 12.11 -11.69
C SER A 174 6.59 12.69 -11.21
N LYS A 175 5.59 11.84 -10.96
CA LYS A 175 4.27 12.26 -10.48
C LYS A 175 4.22 12.38 -8.96
N LEU A 176 4.85 11.47 -8.23
CA LEU A 176 5.02 11.57 -6.78
C LEU A 176 5.73 12.87 -6.36
N MET A 177 6.69 13.32 -7.16
CA MET A 177 7.48 14.53 -6.87
C MET A 177 6.73 15.84 -7.15
N ARG A 178 5.61 15.81 -7.88
CA ARG A 178 4.83 17.00 -8.28
C ARG A 178 3.51 17.14 -7.52
N SER A 179 3.05 16.07 -6.88
CA SER A 179 1.77 16.04 -6.19
C SER A 179 1.96 15.93 -4.69
N THR A 180 1.20 16.72 -3.94
CA THR A 180 1.10 16.61 -2.49
C THR A 180 0.14 15.50 -2.05
N THR A 181 -0.58 14.87 -3.00
CA THR A 181 -1.53 13.78 -2.74
C THR A 181 -1.52 12.74 -3.86
N THR A 182 -1.27 11.46 -3.55
CA THR A 182 -1.33 10.33 -4.49
C THR A 182 -2.69 10.22 -5.17
N SER A 183 -3.77 10.56 -4.46
CA SER A 183 -5.13 10.54 -4.99
C SER A 183 -5.33 11.44 -6.22
N ALA A 184 -4.57 12.55 -6.33
CA ALA A 184 -4.63 13.43 -7.49
C ALA A 184 -4.01 12.82 -8.77
N CYS A 185 -3.23 11.75 -8.64
CA CYS A 185 -2.51 11.11 -9.74
C CYS A 185 -3.00 9.69 -10.05
N ILE A 186 -4.03 9.18 -9.34
CA ILE A 186 -4.58 7.85 -9.62
C ILE A 186 -5.20 7.85 -11.01
N SER A 187 -4.61 7.08 -11.91
CA SER A 187 -5.07 6.98 -13.30
C SER A 187 -5.69 5.62 -13.64
N ALA A 188 -5.46 4.60 -12.81
CA ALA A 188 -6.06 3.28 -13.01
C ALA A 188 -6.14 2.46 -11.71
N ILE A 189 -6.96 1.41 -11.76
CA ILE A 189 -7.14 0.43 -10.69
C ILE A 189 -6.70 -0.93 -11.19
N PHE A 190 -5.83 -1.60 -10.43
CA PHE A 190 -5.49 -3.01 -10.65
C PHE A 190 -6.36 -3.89 -9.76
N LEU A 191 -7.16 -4.78 -10.39
CA LEU A 191 -8.03 -5.69 -9.66
C LEU A 191 -7.25 -6.92 -9.19
N ALA A 192 -6.91 -6.95 -7.91
CA ALA A 192 -6.34 -8.13 -7.27
C ALA A 192 -7.40 -9.23 -7.13
N LYS A 193 -6.99 -10.50 -7.32
CA LYS A 193 -7.85 -11.64 -7.05
C LYS A 193 -8.21 -11.71 -5.57
N SER A 194 -9.38 -12.26 -5.24
CA SER A 194 -9.95 -12.29 -3.89
C SER A 194 -9.11 -13.01 -2.80
N GLY A 195 -8.05 -13.74 -3.18
CA GLY A 195 -7.11 -14.36 -2.24
C GLY A 195 -5.99 -13.43 -1.73
N SER A 196 -5.87 -12.21 -2.28
CA SER A 196 -4.86 -11.22 -1.90
C SER A 196 -5.41 -10.17 -0.92
N LEU A 197 -6.43 -10.51 -0.13
CA LEU A 197 -7.10 -9.57 0.78
C LEU A 197 -6.24 -9.25 1.98
N PRO A 198 -6.20 -7.97 2.44
CA PRO A 198 -5.68 -7.64 3.74
C PRO A 198 -6.54 -8.33 4.83
N LEU A 199 -5.91 -8.74 5.90
CA LEU A 199 -6.62 -9.11 7.13
C LEU A 199 -7.28 -7.83 7.66
N SER A 200 -8.55 -7.62 7.25
CA SER A 200 -9.36 -6.56 7.81
C SER A 200 -9.97 -7.06 9.11
N ARG A 201 -9.44 -6.58 10.24
CA ARG A 201 -10.19 -6.29 11.47
C ARG A 201 -9.36 -5.41 12.37
#